data_8bba4a888cfa445b569ccbc06d595e5c
#
_entry.id   8bba4a888cfa445b569ccbc06d595e5c
#
_cell.length_a   1.000
_cell.length_b   1.000
_cell.length_c   1.000
_cell.angle_alpha   90.00
_cell.angle_beta   90.00
_cell.angle_gamma   90.00
#
_symmetry.space_group_name_H-M   'P 1'
#
loop_
_entity.id
_entity.type
_entity.pdbx_description
1 polymer ?
#
loop_
_entity_poly.entity_id
_entity_poly.type
_entity_poly.pdbx_seq_one_letter_code
_entity_poly.pdbx_strand_id
1 'polypeptide(L)'
;MFPDILADENISSSIILSLKKEDFNVISIKDDYRGIKDIDIIGLAAERNLLILTEDSDFGEWVFSHKIKSTGILYLRYEQSQKNEIIIALITVLKKYSISLYQKFTVITPNKIRIRDI
;
A
#
# COMPACT_ATOMS: atom_id res chain seq x y z
N MET A 1 11.56 0.35 -13.69
CA MET A 1 10.53 -0.64 -13.27
C MET A 1 10.04 -0.32 -11.87
N PHE A 2 8.73 -0.39 -11.67
CA PHE A 2 8.10 -0.11 -10.39
C PHE A 2 7.67 -1.40 -9.70
N PRO A 3 7.60 -1.42 -8.36
CA PRO A 3 7.08 -2.58 -7.65
C PRO A 3 5.60 -2.80 -7.97
N ASP A 4 5.18 -4.07 -7.93
CA ASP A 4 3.77 -4.42 -8.08
C ASP A 4 3.05 -4.20 -6.75
N ILE A 5 1.76 -3.89 -6.81
CA ILE A 5 0.98 -3.44 -5.66
C ILE A 5 -0.22 -4.35 -5.43
N LEU A 6 -0.45 -4.68 -4.16
CA LEU A 6 -1.65 -5.37 -3.71
C LEU A 6 -2.49 -4.37 -2.93
N ALA A 7 -3.60 -3.94 -3.53
CA ALA A 7 -4.49 -2.95 -2.92
C ALA A 7 -5.51 -3.64 -2.00
N ASP A 8 -5.50 -3.26 -0.72
CA ASP A 8 -6.43 -3.76 0.27
C ASP A 8 -7.87 -3.43 -0.11
N GLU A 9 -8.82 -4.13 0.49
CA GLU A 9 -10.24 -4.07 0.17
C GLU A 9 -10.82 -2.67 0.28
N ASN A 10 -10.33 -1.84 1.19
CA ASN A 10 -10.83 -0.48 1.44
C ASN A 10 -10.25 0.60 0.51
N ILE A 11 -9.32 0.25 -0.36
CA ILE A 11 -8.75 1.22 -1.31
C ILE A 11 -9.77 1.53 -2.40
N SER A 12 -10.02 2.83 -2.61
CA SER A 12 -11.04 3.25 -3.57
C SER A 12 -10.65 2.93 -5.01
N SER A 13 -11.65 2.71 -5.84
CA SER A 13 -11.44 2.43 -7.26
C SER A 13 -10.72 3.57 -7.98
N SER A 14 -10.94 4.81 -7.57
CA SER A 14 -10.27 5.95 -8.19
C SER A 14 -8.77 5.94 -7.96
N ILE A 15 -8.33 5.50 -6.77
CA ILE A 15 -6.90 5.35 -6.48
C ILE A 15 -6.30 4.25 -7.35
N ILE A 16 -6.98 3.09 -7.42
CA ILE A 16 -6.52 1.96 -8.22
C ILE A 16 -6.40 2.34 -9.70
N LEU A 17 -7.43 3.01 -10.24
CA LEU A 17 -7.41 3.45 -11.63
C LEU A 17 -6.29 4.45 -11.92
N SER A 18 -6.05 5.37 -10.99
CA SER A 18 -4.97 6.34 -11.14
C SER A 18 -3.60 5.67 -11.19
N LEU A 19 -3.38 4.65 -10.35
CA LEU A 19 -2.15 3.88 -10.38
C LEU A 19 -1.98 3.13 -11.69
N LYS A 20 -3.04 2.50 -12.18
CA LYS A 20 -2.99 1.77 -13.45
C LYS A 20 -2.69 2.69 -14.63
N LYS A 21 -3.22 3.92 -14.61
CA LYS A 21 -2.92 4.92 -15.64
C LYS A 21 -1.45 5.33 -15.66
N GLU A 22 -0.77 5.24 -14.52
CA GLU A 22 0.65 5.52 -14.39
C GLU A 22 1.52 4.28 -14.58
N ASP A 23 0.95 3.24 -15.18
CA ASP A 23 1.62 1.98 -15.52
C ASP A 23 2.05 1.13 -14.32
N PHE A 24 1.44 1.33 -13.15
CA PHE A 24 1.62 0.43 -12.03
C PHE A 24 0.74 -0.80 -12.19
N ASN A 25 1.30 -1.96 -11.87
CA ASN A 25 0.55 -3.20 -11.83
C ASN A 25 -0.11 -3.34 -10.45
N VAL A 26 -1.44 -3.36 -10.40
CA VAL A 26 -2.21 -3.38 -9.17
C VAL A 26 -3.14 -4.58 -9.15
N ILE A 27 -3.02 -5.39 -8.11
CA ILE A 27 -3.96 -6.48 -7.82
C ILE A 27 -4.89 -5.98 -6.72
N SER A 28 -6.20 -6.09 -6.92
CA SER A 28 -7.20 -5.60 -5.98
C SER A 28 -7.78 -6.74 -5.15
N ILE A 29 -7.66 -6.64 -3.83
CA ILE A 29 -8.27 -7.61 -2.90
C ILE A 29 -9.80 -7.61 -3.08
N LYS A 30 -10.37 -6.44 -3.23
CA LYS A 30 -11.82 -6.27 -3.40
C LYS A 30 -12.35 -7.06 -4.59
N ASP A 31 -11.60 -7.12 -5.67
CA ASP A 31 -12.03 -7.79 -6.90
C ASP A 31 -11.70 -9.29 -6.89
N ASP A 32 -10.53 -9.66 -6.38
CA ASP A 32 -10.01 -11.02 -6.54
C ASP A 32 -10.03 -11.86 -5.26
N TYR A 33 -10.01 -11.23 -4.08
CA TYR A 33 -9.82 -11.94 -2.79
C TYR A 33 -10.70 -11.39 -1.67
N ARG A 34 -11.92 -10.96 -1.99
CA ARG A 34 -12.83 -10.34 -1.02
C ARG A 34 -12.96 -11.18 0.26
N GLY A 35 -12.85 -10.51 1.42
CA GLY A 35 -13.04 -11.15 2.72
C GLY A 35 -11.80 -11.80 3.32
N ILE A 36 -10.67 -11.73 2.62
CA ILE A 36 -9.41 -12.29 3.13
C ILE A 36 -8.93 -11.48 4.36
N LYS A 37 -8.35 -12.16 5.35
CA LYS A 37 -7.85 -11.54 6.58
C LYS A 37 -6.51 -10.86 6.35
N ASP A 38 -6.21 -9.83 7.16
CA ASP A 38 -4.96 -9.06 7.06
C ASP A 38 -3.72 -9.93 7.06
N ILE A 39 -3.66 -10.93 7.95
CA ILE A 39 -2.50 -11.82 8.02
C ILE A 39 -2.31 -12.60 6.72
N ASP A 40 -3.41 -12.98 6.06
CA ASP A 40 -3.36 -13.70 4.79
C ASP A 40 -3.00 -12.77 3.64
N ILE A 41 -3.37 -11.48 3.73
CA ILE A 41 -2.93 -10.47 2.77
C ILE A 41 -1.40 -10.32 2.82
N ILE A 42 -0.83 -10.27 4.02
CA ILE A 42 0.62 -10.20 4.20
C ILE A 42 1.30 -11.42 3.58
N GLY A 43 0.74 -12.61 3.80
CA GLY A 43 1.26 -13.85 3.21
C GLY A 43 1.18 -13.86 1.68
N LEU A 44 0.07 -13.42 1.13
CA LEU A 44 -0.12 -13.34 -0.32
C LEU A 44 0.88 -12.37 -0.95
N ALA A 45 1.06 -11.21 -0.33
CA ALA A 45 2.03 -10.22 -0.79
C ALA A 45 3.45 -10.78 -0.79
N ALA A 46 3.82 -11.50 0.28
CA ALA A 46 5.14 -12.12 0.39
C ALA A 46 5.36 -13.15 -0.72
N GLU A 47 4.35 -13.97 -0.99
CA GLU A 47 4.41 -15.01 -2.01
C GLU A 47 4.64 -14.45 -3.40
N ARG A 48 4.06 -13.29 -3.71
CA ARG A 48 4.13 -12.66 -5.02
C ARG A 48 5.04 -11.43 -5.09
N ASN A 49 5.70 -11.10 -3.99
CA ASN A 49 6.57 -9.94 -3.88
C ASN A 49 5.86 -8.61 -4.19
N LEU A 50 4.68 -8.42 -3.60
CA LEU A 50 3.85 -7.24 -3.81
C LEU A 50 3.97 -6.28 -2.62
N LEU A 51 3.96 -4.97 -2.88
CA LEU A 51 3.77 -3.99 -1.82
C LEU A 51 2.29 -3.92 -1.46
N ILE A 52 2.00 -3.83 -0.16
CA ILE A 52 0.61 -3.71 0.32
C ILE A 52 0.23 -2.25 0.39
N LEU A 53 -0.88 -1.88 -0.24
CA LEU A 53 -1.46 -0.55 -0.16
C LEU A 53 -2.74 -0.64 0.66
N THR A 54 -2.82 0.09 1.77
CA THR A 54 -3.94 -0.01 2.71
C THR A 54 -4.25 1.33 3.37
N GLU A 55 -5.49 1.45 3.86
CA GLU A 55 -5.91 2.55 4.74
C GLU A 55 -6.14 2.06 6.17
N ASP A 56 -5.79 0.80 6.47
CA ASP A 56 -6.03 0.18 7.77
C ASP A 56 -4.75 0.20 8.63
N SER A 57 -4.83 0.90 9.77
CA SER A 57 -3.70 1.02 10.69
C SER A 57 -3.30 -0.31 11.35
N ASP A 58 -4.17 -1.32 11.31
CA ASP A 58 -3.91 -2.63 11.93
C ASP A 58 -2.70 -3.33 11.31
N PHE A 59 -2.35 -3.03 10.06
CA PHE A 59 -1.14 -3.59 9.43
C PHE A 59 0.13 -3.19 10.18
N GLY A 60 0.17 -1.96 10.75
CA GLY A 60 1.29 -1.55 11.59
C GLY A 60 1.44 -2.43 12.82
N GLU A 61 0.34 -2.82 13.42
CA GLU A 61 0.35 -3.72 14.58
C GLU A 61 0.92 -5.09 14.21
N TRP A 62 0.51 -5.66 13.09
CA TRP A 62 1.03 -6.95 12.64
C TRP A 62 2.55 -6.93 12.47
N VAL A 63 3.10 -5.90 11.83
CA VAL A 63 4.53 -5.85 11.51
C VAL A 63 5.39 -5.38 12.69
N PHE A 64 4.90 -4.48 13.54
CA PHE A 64 5.68 -3.94 14.64
C PHE A 64 5.45 -4.67 15.95
N SER A 65 4.20 -4.88 16.35
CA SER A 65 3.86 -5.53 17.63
C SER A 65 3.99 -7.04 17.55
N HIS A 66 3.50 -7.64 16.49
CA HIS A 66 3.56 -9.10 16.31
C HIS A 66 4.77 -9.54 15.50
N LYS A 67 5.55 -8.62 15.00
CA LYS A 67 6.81 -8.86 14.27
C LYS A 67 6.64 -9.81 13.08
N ILE A 68 5.51 -9.71 12.39
CA ILE A 68 5.26 -10.49 11.17
C ILE A 68 6.05 -9.85 10.04
N LYS A 69 6.82 -10.66 9.32
CA LYS A 69 7.58 -10.18 8.16
C LYS A 69 6.63 -9.81 7.01
N SER A 70 6.91 -8.68 6.37
CA SER A 70 6.13 -8.19 5.25
C SER A 70 7.05 -7.71 4.14
N THR A 71 6.54 -7.73 2.91
CA THR A 71 7.26 -7.19 1.75
C THR A 71 7.44 -5.67 1.87
N GLY A 72 6.46 -5.01 2.44
CA GLY A 72 6.42 -3.56 2.60
C GLY A 72 4.99 -3.09 2.58
N ILE A 73 4.71 -2.04 3.34
CA ILE A 73 3.35 -1.52 3.50
C ILE A 73 3.34 -0.04 3.18
N LEU A 74 2.37 0.36 2.36
CA LEU A 74 2.06 1.75 2.06
C LEU A 74 0.72 2.05 2.74
N TYR A 75 0.77 2.83 3.81
CA TYR A 75 -0.41 3.16 4.60
C TYR A 75 -0.84 4.59 4.30
N LEU A 76 -2.03 4.75 3.73
CA LEU A 76 -2.58 6.06 3.36
C LEU A 76 -3.44 6.63 4.49
N ARG A 77 -3.20 7.89 4.84
CA ARG A 77 -4.01 8.64 5.80
C ARG A 77 -4.40 9.97 5.17
N TYR A 78 -5.70 10.17 4.98
CA TYR A 78 -6.20 11.40 4.34
C TYR A 78 -7.69 11.56 4.61
N GLU A 79 -8.17 12.80 4.47
CA GLU A 79 -9.61 13.08 4.49
C GLU A 79 -10.18 12.88 3.09
N GLN A 80 -11.48 12.55 3.01
CA GLN A 80 -12.15 12.30 1.72
C GLN A 80 -12.01 13.48 0.75
N SER A 81 -12.01 14.71 1.28
CA SER A 81 -11.81 15.93 0.49
C SER A 81 -10.40 16.04 -0.09
N GLN A 82 -9.47 15.23 0.37
CA GLN A 82 -8.06 15.24 -0.04
C GLN A 82 -7.72 14.09 -0.99
N LYS A 83 -8.71 13.48 -1.63
CA LYS A 83 -8.49 12.31 -2.49
C LYS A 83 -7.47 12.60 -3.60
N ASN A 84 -7.58 13.75 -4.26
CA ASN A 84 -6.66 14.09 -5.33
C ASN A 84 -5.24 14.29 -4.81
N GLU A 85 -5.10 14.94 -3.67
CA GLU A 85 -3.79 15.18 -3.06
C GLU A 85 -3.11 13.88 -2.65
N ILE A 86 -3.88 12.92 -2.08
CA ILE A 86 -3.31 11.64 -1.67
C ILE A 86 -2.86 10.81 -2.87
N ILE A 87 -3.61 10.86 -3.98
CA ILE A 87 -3.23 10.16 -5.21
C ILE A 87 -1.89 10.70 -5.73
N ILE A 88 -1.74 12.03 -5.77
CA ILE A 88 -0.51 12.66 -6.21
C ILE A 88 0.65 12.27 -5.28
N ALA A 89 0.44 12.31 -3.96
CA ALA A 89 1.45 11.94 -2.99
C ALA A 89 1.87 10.47 -3.15
N LEU A 90 0.92 9.57 -3.31
CA LEU A 90 1.18 8.15 -3.49
C LEU A 90 2.01 7.88 -4.75
N ILE A 91 1.62 8.45 -5.88
CA ILE A 91 2.34 8.28 -7.13
C ILE A 91 3.76 8.84 -7.03
N THR A 92 3.90 10.01 -6.42
CA THR A 92 5.20 10.65 -6.20
C THR A 92 6.13 9.74 -5.38
N VAL A 93 5.63 9.16 -4.29
CA VAL A 93 6.39 8.24 -3.44
C VAL A 93 6.81 7.00 -4.20
N LEU A 94 5.87 6.40 -4.93
CA LEU A 94 6.15 5.18 -5.69
C LEU A 94 7.22 5.41 -6.76
N LYS A 95 7.17 6.53 -7.45
CA LYS A 95 8.16 6.85 -8.48
C LYS A 95 9.52 7.21 -7.89
N LYS A 96 9.52 7.94 -6.79
CA LYS A 96 10.77 8.42 -6.17
C LYS A 96 11.54 7.29 -5.46
N TYR A 97 10.85 6.48 -4.68
CA TYR A 97 11.49 5.46 -3.83
C TYR A 97 11.50 4.07 -4.46
N SER A 98 10.51 3.77 -5.31
CA SER A 98 10.45 2.53 -6.08
C SER A 98 10.77 1.29 -5.21
N ILE A 99 11.75 0.48 -5.61
CA ILE A 99 12.10 -0.75 -4.90
C ILE A 99 12.65 -0.51 -3.48
N SER A 100 13.07 0.72 -3.17
CA SER A 100 13.49 1.06 -1.81
C SER A 100 12.35 0.97 -0.79
N LEU A 101 11.10 0.88 -1.26
CA LEU A 101 9.94 0.74 -0.38
C LEU A 101 9.76 -0.68 0.16
N TYR A 102 10.44 -1.67 -0.43
CA TYR A 102 10.40 -3.03 0.13
C TYR A 102 11.02 -3.06 1.52
N GLN A 103 10.40 -3.83 2.41
CA GLN A 103 10.79 -3.98 3.81
C GLN A 103 10.71 -2.69 4.61
N LYS A 104 9.81 -1.78 4.18
CA LYS A 104 9.54 -0.52 4.87
C LYS A 104 8.06 -0.42 5.21
N PHE A 105 7.75 0.31 6.25
CA PHE A 105 6.39 0.75 6.56
C PHE A 105 6.33 2.23 6.26
N THR A 106 5.62 2.60 5.21
CA THR A 106 5.56 3.97 4.70
C THR A 106 4.19 4.55 4.97
N VAL A 107 4.13 5.61 5.77
CA VAL A 107 2.90 6.36 6.02
C VAL A 107 2.87 7.53 5.07
N ILE A 108 1.81 7.64 4.27
CA ILE A 108 1.64 8.68 3.27
C ILE A 108 0.41 9.52 3.62
N THR A 109 0.62 10.80 3.85
CA THR A 109 -0.46 11.79 3.97
C THR A 109 -0.33 12.76 2.81
N PRO A 110 -1.32 13.63 2.56
CA PRO A 110 -1.22 14.60 1.47
C PRO A 110 0.04 15.48 1.53
N ASN A 111 0.56 15.73 2.75
CA ASN A 111 1.66 16.67 2.95
C ASN A 111 2.93 16.05 3.53
N LYS A 112 2.89 14.78 3.95
CA LYS A 112 4.00 14.16 4.69
C LYS A 112 4.20 12.72 4.32
N ILE A 113 5.47 12.30 4.38
CA ILE A 113 5.86 10.90 4.20
C ILE A 113 6.73 10.50 5.39
N ARG A 114 6.44 9.33 5.97
CA ARG A 114 7.27 8.76 7.05
C ARG A 114 7.60 7.33 6.68
N ILE A 115 8.89 7.03 6.58
CA ILE A 115 9.38 5.70 6.20
C ILE A 115 10.11 5.10 7.39
N ARG A 116 9.70 3.89 7.78
CA ARG A 116 10.32 3.14 8.87
C ARG A 116 10.74 1.77 8.37
N ASP A 117 11.87 1.29 8.90
CA ASP A 117 12.27 -0.10 8.66
C ASP A 117 11.33 -1.06 9.40
N ILE A 118 11.08 -2.17 8.76
CA ILE A 118 10.32 -3.25 9.38
C ILE A 118 11.27 -4.27 9.96
#